data_0c2703de28b8fe70325c5f461ccdf804
#
_entry.id   0c2703de28b8fe70325c5f461ccdf804
#
_cell.length_a   1.000
_cell.length_b   1.000
_cell.length_c   1.000
_cell.angle_alpha   90.00
_cell.angle_beta   90.00
_cell.angle_gamma   90.00
#
_symmetry.space_group_name_H-M   'P 1'
#
loop_
_entity.id
_entity.type
_entity.pdbx_description
1 polymer ?
#
loop_
_entity_poly.entity_id
_entity_poly.type
_entity_poly.pdbx_seq_one_letter_code
_entity_poly.pdbx_strand_id
1 'polypeptide(L)'
;MEERVETGQYVWVKMYVDKTGRLAVTMKVNEDIRSIALPAKGVKVGDMVTGTVYNKTGDGVFLITRERWIAFLHRDEINKPIHMGDEITGRVAFLRKDGHMNISLRPQKEKSIEGDMQLLLEYMNRHNGSLPFTDQSDPALIRASLGISKAAFKRAVGHLLKLKKISMKEGKITQIGRAHV
;
A
#
# COMPACT_ATOMS: atom_id res chain seq x y z
N MET A 1 16.00 11.14 -19.10
CA MET A 1 14.93 11.39 -20.11
C MET A 1 14.06 12.49 -19.51
N GLU A 2 13.98 13.66 -20.12
CA GLU A 2 13.07 14.71 -19.64
C GLU A 2 11.64 14.31 -19.99
N GLU A 3 10.79 14.21 -18.98
CA GLU A 3 9.37 13.88 -19.17
C GLU A 3 8.69 15.08 -19.86
N ARG A 4 8.10 14.84 -21.05
CA ARG A 4 7.32 15.87 -21.74
C ARG A 4 6.03 16.10 -20.96
N VAL A 5 5.72 17.37 -20.70
CA VAL A 5 4.47 17.78 -20.04
C VAL A 5 3.37 17.86 -21.10
N GLU A 6 2.21 17.28 -20.81
CA GLU A 6 1.03 17.36 -21.63
C GLU A 6 0.07 18.44 -21.15
N THR A 7 -0.74 18.96 -22.05
CA THR A 7 -1.75 19.98 -21.70
C THR A 7 -2.73 19.42 -20.68
N GLY A 8 -2.95 20.17 -19.57
CA GLY A 8 -3.82 19.78 -18.46
C GLY A 8 -3.12 19.11 -17.30
N GLN A 9 -1.83 18.80 -17.40
CA GLN A 9 -1.05 18.29 -16.27
C GLN A 9 -0.65 19.42 -15.32
N TYR A 10 -0.73 19.12 -14.01
CA TYR A 10 -0.17 19.98 -12.96
C TYR A 10 1.29 19.58 -12.73
N VAL A 11 2.18 20.59 -12.69
CA VAL A 11 3.61 20.34 -12.46
C VAL A 11 4.17 21.36 -11.46
N TRP A 12 5.17 20.93 -10.74
CA TRP A 12 5.95 21.82 -9.89
C TRP A 12 6.91 22.63 -10.74
N VAL A 13 6.93 23.94 -10.54
CA VAL A 13 7.84 24.86 -11.21
C VAL A 13 8.49 25.81 -10.22
N LYS A 14 9.74 26.16 -10.50
CA LYS A 14 10.46 27.26 -9.86
C LYS A 14 10.46 28.45 -10.82
N MET A 15 10.06 29.61 -10.31
CA MET A 15 10.15 30.85 -11.04
C MET A 15 11.49 31.51 -10.75
N TYR A 16 12.12 32.08 -11.76
CA TYR A 16 13.38 32.81 -11.63
C TYR A 16 13.47 33.91 -12.70
N VAL A 17 14.33 34.88 -12.46
CA VAL A 17 14.66 35.92 -13.46
C VAL A 17 15.89 35.45 -14.23
N ASP A 18 15.78 35.39 -15.54
CA ASP A 18 16.89 34.98 -16.41
C ASP A 18 17.95 36.07 -16.53
N LYS A 19 19.07 35.77 -17.19
CA LYS A 19 20.18 36.72 -17.39
C LYS A 19 19.81 37.96 -18.21
N THR A 20 18.65 37.95 -18.87
CA THR A 20 18.13 39.05 -19.66
C THR A 20 17.08 39.85 -18.91
N GLY A 21 16.84 39.58 -17.62
CA GLY A 21 15.86 40.24 -16.78
C GLY A 21 14.41 39.79 -16.97
N ARG A 22 14.17 38.69 -17.71
CA ARG A 22 12.84 38.16 -17.95
C ARG A 22 12.46 37.09 -16.94
N LEU A 23 11.19 37.06 -16.58
CA LEU A 23 10.64 35.95 -15.75
C LEU A 23 10.64 34.65 -16.56
N ALA A 24 11.22 33.63 -15.98
CA ALA A 24 11.28 32.28 -16.54
C ALA A 24 10.88 31.22 -15.49
N VAL A 25 10.54 30.02 -15.95
CA VAL A 25 10.20 28.88 -15.09
C VAL A 25 11.03 27.66 -15.45
N THR A 26 11.30 26.81 -14.45
CA THR A 26 11.95 25.51 -14.63
C THR A 26 11.25 24.44 -13.81
N MET A 27 11.20 23.22 -14.33
CA MET A 27 10.70 22.04 -13.62
C MET A 27 11.79 21.35 -12.78
N LYS A 28 13.02 21.87 -12.79
CA LYS A 28 14.13 21.37 -11.95
C LYS A 28 13.95 21.88 -10.51
N VAL A 29 13.00 21.30 -9.79
CA VAL A 29 12.58 21.76 -8.45
C VAL A 29 13.02 20.85 -7.31
N ASN A 30 13.71 19.73 -7.60
CA ASN A 30 14.01 18.70 -6.62
C ASN A 30 14.80 19.21 -5.41
N GLU A 31 15.84 20.04 -5.65
CA GLU A 31 16.64 20.63 -4.56
C GLU A 31 15.86 21.70 -3.81
N ASP A 32 15.09 22.51 -4.52
CA ASP A 32 14.27 23.56 -3.91
C ASP A 32 13.21 22.96 -2.98
N ILE A 33 12.49 21.91 -3.42
CA ILE A 33 11.51 21.20 -2.59
C ILE A 33 12.19 20.55 -1.38
N ARG A 34 13.35 19.94 -1.55
CA ARG A 34 14.10 19.38 -0.41
C ARG A 34 14.54 20.43 0.59
N SER A 35 14.91 21.62 0.12
CA SER A 35 15.36 22.73 0.99
C SER A 35 14.24 23.28 1.87
N ILE A 36 12.98 23.25 1.41
CA ILE A 36 11.81 23.71 2.16
C ILE A 36 11.10 22.61 2.93
N ALA A 37 11.51 21.36 2.72
CA ALA A 37 10.90 20.21 3.38
C ALA A 37 11.14 20.25 4.89
N LEU A 38 10.16 19.76 5.62
CA LEU A 38 10.20 19.63 7.08
C LEU A 38 10.24 18.17 7.47
N PRO A 39 10.90 17.82 8.58
CA PRO A 39 10.78 16.48 9.16
C PRO A 39 9.34 16.15 9.51
N ALA A 40 8.88 14.96 9.18
CA ALA A 40 7.54 14.48 9.50
C ALA A 40 7.41 14.29 11.03
N LYS A 41 6.81 15.30 11.69
CA LYS A 41 6.57 15.30 13.13
C LYS A 41 5.09 15.01 13.41
N GLY A 42 4.82 14.17 14.42
CA GLY A 42 3.46 13.85 14.87
C GLY A 42 2.73 12.80 14.02
N VAL A 43 3.30 12.39 12.89
CA VAL A 43 2.77 11.31 12.06
C VAL A 43 3.32 9.96 12.54
N LYS A 44 2.50 8.90 12.46
CA LYS A 44 2.84 7.54 12.90
C LYS A 44 2.77 6.55 11.74
N VAL A 45 3.48 5.44 11.88
CA VAL A 45 3.31 4.29 10.97
C VAL A 45 1.85 3.82 11.04
N GLY A 46 1.22 3.71 9.88
CA GLY A 46 -0.21 3.39 9.74
C GLY A 46 -1.09 4.58 9.37
N ASP A 47 -0.67 5.80 9.64
CA ASP A 47 -1.42 7.01 9.27
C ASP A 47 -1.51 7.15 7.75
N MET A 48 -2.61 7.75 7.28
CA MET A 48 -2.79 8.10 5.87
C MET A 48 -2.26 9.50 5.61
N VAL A 49 -1.46 9.64 4.56
CA VAL A 49 -0.93 10.93 4.12
C VAL A 49 -1.17 11.11 2.63
N THR A 50 -1.42 12.34 2.24
CA THR A 50 -1.60 12.73 0.83
C THR A 50 -0.50 13.68 0.42
N GLY A 51 0.11 13.43 -0.72
CA GLY A 51 1.16 14.27 -1.26
C GLY A 51 1.12 14.33 -2.79
N THR A 52 1.74 15.38 -3.34
CA THR A 52 1.85 15.60 -4.77
C THR A 52 3.20 15.15 -5.28
N VAL A 53 3.22 14.41 -6.37
CA VAL A 53 4.45 13.91 -7.02
C VAL A 53 5.26 15.08 -7.56
N TYR A 54 6.52 15.19 -7.12
CA TYR A 54 7.44 16.23 -7.60
C TYR A 54 8.71 15.68 -8.24
N ASN A 55 9.00 14.39 -8.05
CA ASN A 55 10.17 13.76 -8.65
C ASN A 55 9.92 12.27 -8.88
N LYS A 56 10.47 11.74 -10.00
CA LYS A 56 10.43 10.33 -10.37
C LYS A 56 11.84 9.81 -10.53
N THR A 57 12.09 8.59 -10.04
CA THR A 57 13.36 7.88 -10.16
C THR A 57 13.11 6.46 -10.64
N GLY A 58 14.16 5.71 -10.97
CA GLY A 58 14.05 4.29 -11.30
C GLY A 58 13.48 3.44 -10.17
N ASP A 59 13.60 3.88 -8.91
CA ASP A 59 13.17 3.14 -7.72
C ASP A 59 11.76 3.51 -7.25
N GLY A 60 11.19 4.61 -7.76
CA GLY A 60 9.86 5.06 -7.36
C GLY A 60 9.65 6.56 -7.51
N VAL A 61 8.67 7.09 -6.80
CA VAL A 61 8.30 8.51 -6.86
C VAL A 61 8.41 9.18 -5.51
N PHE A 62 8.80 10.46 -5.54
CA PHE A 62 8.84 11.33 -4.37
C PHE A 62 7.65 12.27 -4.38
N LEU A 63 7.02 12.41 -3.22
CA LEU A 63 5.87 13.28 -3.01
C LEU A 63 6.22 14.32 -1.95
N ILE A 64 5.59 15.47 -2.05
CA ILE A 64 5.59 16.49 -1.01
C ILE A 64 4.15 16.69 -0.50
N THR A 65 3.95 16.63 0.82
CA THR A 65 2.64 16.87 1.45
C THR A 65 2.41 18.36 1.66
N ARG A 66 1.18 18.75 2.03
CA ARG A 66 0.86 20.13 2.40
C ARG A 66 1.64 20.62 3.61
N GLU A 67 1.99 19.74 4.52
CA GLU A 67 2.83 19.99 5.70
C GLU A 67 4.32 20.08 5.34
N ARG A 68 4.65 19.98 4.06
CA ARG A 68 6.02 19.95 3.51
C ARG A 68 6.84 18.74 3.95
N TRP A 69 6.21 17.62 4.23
CA TRP A 69 6.90 16.35 4.47
C TRP A 69 7.20 15.65 3.16
N ILE A 70 8.39 15.05 3.06
CA ILE A 70 8.75 14.24 1.90
C ILE A 70 8.34 12.79 2.15
N ALA A 71 7.55 12.24 1.22
CA ALA A 71 7.19 10.85 1.18
C ALA A 71 7.77 10.17 -0.06
N PHE A 72 8.13 8.89 0.06
CA PHE A 72 8.61 8.05 -1.02
C PHE A 72 7.69 6.85 -1.21
N LEU A 73 7.27 6.62 -2.45
CA LEU A 73 6.50 5.45 -2.87
C LEU A 73 7.37 4.61 -3.80
N HIS A 74 7.66 3.37 -3.38
CA HIS A 74 8.50 2.44 -4.14
C HIS A 74 7.78 1.96 -5.41
N ARG A 75 8.53 1.76 -6.50
CA ARG A 75 7.99 1.32 -7.81
C ARG A 75 7.16 0.04 -7.73
N ASP A 76 7.50 -0.91 -6.86
CA ASP A 76 6.78 -2.18 -6.69
C ASP A 76 5.37 -2.01 -6.09
N GLU A 77 5.06 -0.83 -5.58
CA GLU A 77 3.74 -0.45 -5.09
C GLU A 77 2.89 0.24 -6.17
N ILE A 78 3.53 0.66 -7.27
CA ILE A 78 2.90 1.41 -8.35
C ILE A 78 2.29 0.42 -9.34
N ASN A 79 0.96 0.38 -9.39
CA ASN A 79 0.19 -0.50 -10.28
C ASN A 79 -0.52 0.26 -11.42
N LYS A 80 -0.37 1.58 -11.47
CA LYS A 80 -0.91 2.47 -12.49
C LYS A 80 0.14 3.49 -12.90
N PRO A 81 0.11 4.03 -14.13
CA PRO A 81 0.97 5.14 -14.51
C PRO A 81 0.81 6.30 -13.53
N ILE A 82 1.92 6.86 -13.08
CA ILE A 82 1.98 8.03 -12.21
C ILE A 82 2.74 9.13 -12.95
N HIS A 83 2.19 10.35 -12.94
CA HIS A 83 2.77 11.52 -13.58
C HIS A 83 3.21 12.55 -12.55
N MET A 84 4.07 13.46 -12.99
CA MET A 84 4.44 14.63 -12.20
C MET A 84 3.19 15.46 -11.91
N GLY A 85 3.04 15.88 -10.65
CA GLY A 85 1.86 16.64 -10.21
C GLY A 85 0.66 15.79 -9.76
N ASP A 86 0.69 14.47 -9.96
CA ASP A 86 -0.37 13.59 -9.44
C ASP A 86 -0.43 13.63 -7.92
N GLU A 87 -1.65 13.67 -7.39
CA GLU A 87 -1.90 13.58 -5.95
C GLU A 87 -2.10 12.12 -5.56
N ILE A 88 -1.30 11.65 -4.60
CA ILE A 88 -1.31 10.27 -4.13
C ILE A 88 -1.56 10.23 -2.63
N THR A 89 -2.55 9.44 -2.22
CA THR A 89 -2.79 9.12 -0.82
C THR A 89 -2.27 7.72 -0.52
N GLY A 90 -1.40 7.62 0.47
CA GLY A 90 -0.81 6.36 0.88
C GLY A 90 -0.69 6.25 2.41
N ARG A 91 -0.54 5.04 2.88
CA ARG A 91 -0.33 4.76 4.30
C ARG A 91 1.15 4.84 4.62
N VAL A 92 1.51 5.53 5.69
CA VAL A 92 2.89 5.56 6.20
C VAL A 92 3.32 4.14 6.58
N ALA A 93 4.27 3.59 5.85
CA ALA A 93 4.83 2.26 6.07
C ALA A 93 6.05 2.30 6.99
N PHE A 94 6.84 3.36 6.88
CA PHE A 94 8.08 3.53 7.64
C PHE A 94 8.46 5.01 7.76
N LEU A 95 8.91 5.42 8.95
CA LEU A 95 9.48 6.74 9.21
C LEU A 95 11.01 6.63 9.23
N ARG A 96 11.67 7.39 8.39
CA ARG A 96 13.12 7.41 8.25
C ARG A 96 13.74 8.33 9.30
N LYS A 97 14.99 8.08 9.66
CA LYS A 97 15.75 8.90 10.62
C LYS A 97 15.98 10.34 10.14
N ASP A 98 15.97 10.55 8.82
CA ASP A 98 16.12 11.87 8.20
C ASP A 98 14.81 12.70 8.21
N GLY A 99 13.75 12.20 8.83
CA GLY A 99 12.44 12.85 8.89
C GLY A 99 11.57 12.66 7.66
N HIS A 100 12.04 11.92 6.65
CA HIS A 100 11.23 11.52 5.52
C HIS A 100 10.42 10.26 5.86
N MET A 101 9.45 9.91 5.03
CA MET A 101 8.65 8.71 5.20
C MET A 101 8.59 7.87 3.93
N ASN A 102 8.42 6.57 4.09
CA ASN A 102 8.00 5.68 3.01
C ASN A 102 6.52 5.42 3.15
N ILE A 103 5.78 5.51 2.06
CA ILE A 103 4.35 5.20 2.02
C ILE A 103 4.09 3.94 1.21
N SER A 104 2.96 3.30 1.48
CA SER A 104 2.48 2.11 0.80
C SER A 104 1.04 2.30 0.36
N LEU A 105 0.72 1.83 -0.85
CA LEU A 105 -0.64 1.77 -1.36
C LEU A 105 -1.35 0.46 -0.97
N ARG A 106 -0.61 -0.49 -0.41
CA ARG A 106 -1.16 -1.79 0.00
C ARG A 106 -1.89 -1.66 1.34
N PRO A 107 -3.00 -2.38 1.52
CA PRO A 107 -3.67 -2.49 2.80
C PRO A 107 -2.71 -2.97 3.90
N GLN A 108 -2.94 -2.56 5.12
CA GLN A 108 -2.19 -3.05 6.27
C GLN A 108 -2.33 -4.57 6.38
N LYS A 109 -1.23 -5.28 6.70
CA LYS A 109 -1.25 -6.75 6.78
C LYS A 109 -2.33 -7.27 7.75
N GLU A 110 -2.58 -6.56 8.84
CA GLU A 110 -3.63 -6.91 9.80
C GLU A 110 -5.04 -6.79 9.21
N LYS A 111 -5.35 -5.70 8.48
CA LYS A 111 -6.64 -5.56 7.76
C LYS A 111 -6.80 -6.61 6.65
N SER A 112 -5.69 -6.97 5.99
CA SER A 112 -5.69 -8.07 5.03
C SER A 112 -5.97 -9.41 5.71
N ILE A 113 -5.40 -9.66 6.91
CA ILE A 113 -5.64 -10.91 7.68
C ILE A 113 -7.10 -10.98 8.12
N GLU A 114 -7.68 -9.88 8.61
CA GLU A 114 -9.10 -9.83 9.00
C GLU A 114 -10.01 -10.13 7.81
N GLY A 115 -9.76 -9.52 6.65
CA GLY A 115 -10.48 -9.80 5.41
C GLY A 115 -10.33 -11.25 4.96
N ASP A 116 -9.12 -11.79 5.01
CA ASP A 116 -8.84 -13.20 4.68
C ASP A 116 -9.57 -14.15 5.66
N MET A 117 -9.60 -13.84 6.96
CA MET A 117 -10.33 -14.63 7.97
C MET A 117 -11.85 -14.60 7.72
N GLN A 118 -12.40 -13.43 7.42
CA GLN A 118 -13.82 -13.27 7.11
C GLN A 118 -14.19 -14.09 5.88
N LEU A 119 -13.40 -14.02 4.83
CA LEU A 119 -13.58 -14.79 3.60
C LEU A 119 -13.57 -16.31 3.86
N LEU A 120 -12.65 -16.80 4.71
CA LEU A 120 -12.62 -18.21 5.09
C LEU A 120 -13.89 -18.62 5.86
N LEU A 121 -14.34 -17.80 6.82
CA LEU A 121 -15.56 -18.10 7.58
C LEU A 121 -16.81 -18.07 6.68
N GLU A 122 -16.91 -17.15 5.74
CA GLU A 122 -18.00 -17.10 4.76
C GLU A 122 -17.98 -18.32 3.84
N TYR A 123 -16.80 -18.75 3.38
CA TYR A 123 -16.67 -19.96 2.60
C TYR A 123 -17.14 -21.20 3.39
N MET A 124 -16.69 -21.32 4.64
CA MET A 124 -17.10 -22.41 5.53
C MET A 124 -18.61 -22.41 5.77
N ASN A 125 -19.20 -21.21 5.94
CA ASN A 125 -20.65 -21.07 6.13
C ASN A 125 -21.46 -21.62 4.93
N ARG A 126 -20.94 -21.47 3.71
CA ARG A 126 -21.55 -22.02 2.48
C ARG A 126 -21.27 -23.51 2.26
N HIS A 127 -20.29 -24.09 2.96
CA HIS A 127 -19.81 -25.45 2.77
C HIS A 127 -19.90 -26.28 4.07
N ASN A 128 -21.05 -26.20 4.76
CA ASN A 128 -21.35 -26.97 5.97
C ASN A 128 -20.32 -26.87 7.09
N GLY A 129 -19.69 -25.69 7.21
CA GLY A 129 -18.71 -25.41 8.26
C GLY A 129 -17.33 -26.05 8.05
N SER A 130 -17.02 -26.54 6.87
CA SER A 130 -15.72 -27.18 6.58
C SER A 130 -14.95 -26.48 5.45
N LEU A 131 -13.61 -26.58 5.51
CA LEU A 131 -12.71 -26.19 4.44
C LEU A 131 -12.11 -27.46 3.82
N PRO A 132 -12.22 -27.64 2.49
CA PRO A 132 -11.59 -28.76 1.78
C PRO A 132 -10.09 -28.53 1.54
N PHE A 133 -9.53 -27.44 2.05
CA PHE A 133 -8.13 -27.03 1.87
C PHE A 133 -7.35 -27.15 3.16
N THR A 134 -6.08 -27.55 3.02
CA THR A 134 -5.11 -27.63 4.11
C THR A 134 -3.85 -26.85 3.73
N ASP A 135 -2.86 -26.84 4.61
CA ASP A 135 -1.54 -26.27 4.32
C ASP A 135 -0.76 -27.06 3.24
N GLN A 136 -1.18 -28.28 2.93
CA GLN A 136 -0.60 -29.11 1.86
C GLN A 136 -1.30 -28.93 0.51
N SER A 137 -2.48 -28.28 0.46
CA SER A 137 -3.23 -28.08 -0.77
C SER A 137 -2.47 -27.26 -1.81
N ASP A 138 -2.73 -27.53 -3.09
CA ASP A 138 -2.11 -26.83 -4.21
C ASP A 138 -2.44 -25.32 -4.14
N PRO A 139 -1.42 -24.43 -4.27
CA PRO A 139 -1.63 -22.99 -4.32
C PRO A 139 -2.60 -22.53 -5.41
N ALA A 140 -2.64 -23.23 -6.56
CA ALA A 140 -3.54 -22.91 -7.66
C ALA A 140 -5.01 -23.15 -7.28
N LEU A 141 -5.29 -24.26 -6.58
CA LEU A 141 -6.63 -24.59 -6.09
C LEU A 141 -7.12 -23.59 -5.04
N ILE A 142 -6.26 -23.22 -4.08
CA ILE A 142 -6.59 -22.20 -3.07
C ILE A 142 -6.92 -20.86 -3.75
N ARG A 143 -6.10 -20.46 -4.73
CA ARG A 143 -6.30 -19.21 -5.46
C ARG A 143 -7.58 -19.21 -6.29
N ALA A 144 -7.86 -20.31 -6.99
CA ALA A 144 -9.07 -20.45 -7.80
C ALA A 144 -10.35 -20.43 -6.98
N SER A 145 -10.34 -21.04 -5.79
CA SER A 145 -11.53 -21.20 -4.94
C SER A 145 -11.76 -20.03 -3.98
N LEU A 146 -10.69 -19.44 -3.45
CA LEU A 146 -10.74 -18.42 -2.40
C LEU A 146 -10.23 -17.04 -2.87
N GLY A 147 -9.60 -16.94 -4.02
CA GLY A 147 -9.03 -15.67 -4.52
C GLY A 147 -7.79 -15.18 -3.78
N ILE A 148 -7.28 -15.92 -2.79
CA ILE A 148 -6.14 -15.54 -1.96
C ILE A 148 -4.93 -16.43 -2.21
N SER A 149 -3.73 -15.94 -1.84
CA SER A 149 -2.51 -16.76 -1.93
C SER A 149 -2.47 -17.82 -0.82
N LYS A 150 -1.72 -18.92 -1.05
CA LYS A 150 -1.47 -19.95 -0.02
C LYS A 150 -0.85 -19.36 1.27
N ALA A 151 -0.01 -18.35 1.15
CA ALA A 151 0.58 -17.67 2.30
C ALA A 151 -0.47 -16.88 3.10
N ALA A 152 -1.40 -16.19 2.42
CA ALA A 152 -2.53 -15.50 3.04
C ALA A 152 -3.47 -16.50 3.73
N PHE A 153 -3.81 -17.59 3.04
CA PHE A 153 -4.60 -18.70 3.59
C PHE A 153 -3.99 -19.25 4.88
N LYS A 154 -2.70 -19.62 4.88
CA LYS A 154 -2.01 -20.12 6.08
C LYS A 154 -2.05 -19.14 7.24
N ARG A 155 -1.84 -17.84 7.00
CA ARG A 155 -1.94 -16.82 8.04
C ARG A 155 -3.35 -16.72 8.62
N ALA A 156 -4.36 -16.65 7.76
CA ALA A 156 -5.76 -16.55 8.19
C ALA A 156 -6.20 -17.77 8.99
N VAL A 157 -5.87 -18.98 8.55
CA VAL A 157 -6.13 -20.25 9.29
C VAL A 157 -5.44 -20.23 10.65
N GLY A 158 -4.15 -19.83 10.72
CA GLY A 158 -3.41 -19.74 11.98
C GLY A 158 -4.07 -18.78 12.98
N HIS A 159 -4.56 -17.62 12.51
CA HIS A 159 -5.29 -16.67 13.34
C HIS A 159 -6.66 -17.21 13.80
N LEU A 160 -7.42 -17.85 12.92
CA LEU A 160 -8.72 -18.46 13.27
C LEU A 160 -8.58 -19.59 14.29
N LEU A 161 -7.51 -20.40 14.19
CA LEU A 161 -7.17 -21.43 15.18
C LEU A 161 -6.85 -20.79 16.54
N LYS A 162 -6.01 -19.74 16.55
CA LYS A 162 -5.66 -19.01 17.78
C LYS A 162 -6.88 -18.39 18.45
N LEU A 163 -7.84 -17.90 17.66
CA LEU A 163 -9.11 -17.35 18.13
C LEU A 163 -10.15 -18.43 18.49
N LYS A 164 -9.80 -19.71 18.36
CA LYS A 164 -10.70 -20.86 18.60
C LYS A 164 -12.01 -20.79 17.79
N LYS A 165 -11.99 -20.18 16.62
CA LYS A 165 -13.14 -20.13 15.69
C LYS A 165 -13.22 -21.34 14.78
N ILE A 166 -12.09 -22.01 14.57
CA ILE A 166 -11.98 -23.24 13.78
C ILE A 166 -11.15 -24.28 14.55
N SER A 167 -11.30 -25.55 14.18
CA SER A 167 -10.48 -26.66 14.65
C SER A 167 -9.87 -27.39 13.46
N MET A 168 -8.71 -27.99 13.66
CA MET A 168 -8.06 -28.87 12.69
C MET A 168 -7.91 -30.25 13.31
N LYS A 169 -8.57 -31.23 12.73
CA LYS A 169 -8.47 -32.66 13.12
C LYS A 169 -8.32 -33.50 11.86
N GLU A 170 -7.38 -34.45 11.88
CA GLU A 170 -7.15 -35.42 10.78
C GLU A 170 -7.05 -34.77 9.39
N GLY A 171 -6.39 -33.60 9.31
CA GLY A 171 -6.23 -32.84 8.05
C GLY A 171 -7.51 -32.14 7.55
N LYS A 172 -8.58 -32.09 8.35
CA LYS A 172 -9.81 -31.35 8.06
C LYS A 172 -9.91 -30.12 8.94
N ILE A 173 -10.30 -29.00 8.34
CA ILE A 173 -10.53 -27.74 9.04
C ILE A 173 -12.04 -27.53 9.15
N THR A 174 -12.53 -27.42 10.39
CA THR A 174 -13.96 -27.27 10.70
C THR A 174 -14.20 -26.08 11.61
N GLN A 175 -15.35 -25.42 11.44
CA GLN A 175 -15.76 -24.28 12.26
C GLN A 175 -16.25 -24.77 13.64
N ILE A 176 -15.79 -24.12 14.72
CA ILE A 176 -16.24 -24.39 16.09
C ILE A 176 -17.51 -23.57 16.34
N GLY A 177 -18.54 -24.19 16.95
CA GLY A 177 -19.76 -23.49 17.41
C GLY A 177 -20.97 -23.58 16.47
N ARG A 178 -20.92 -24.35 15.36
CA ARG A 178 -22.14 -24.82 14.70
C ARG A 178 -22.61 -26.10 15.37
N ALA A 179 -23.66 -26.00 16.18
CA ALA A 179 -24.46 -27.19 16.50
C ALA A 179 -25.00 -27.74 15.18
N HIS A 180 -24.73 -29.01 14.87
CA HIS A 180 -25.43 -29.69 13.82
C HIS A 180 -26.89 -29.79 14.28
N VAL A 181 -27.78 -29.06 13.61
CA VAL A 181 -29.22 -29.32 13.66
C VAL A 181 -29.53 -30.29 12.54
#